data_d3c293bffcc8022793abd24bfc59df11
#
_entry.id   d3c293bffcc8022793abd24bfc59df11
#
_cell.length_a   1.000
_cell.length_b   1.000
_cell.length_c   1.000
_cell.angle_alpha   90.00
_cell.angle_beta   90.00
_cell.angle_gamma   90.00
#
_symmetry.space_group_name_H-M   'P 1'
#
loop_
_entity.id
_entity.type
_entity.pdbx_description
1 polymer ?
#
loop_
_entity_poly.entity_id
_entity_poly.type
_entity_poly.pdbx_seq_one_letter_code
_entity_poly.pdbx_strand_id
1 'polypeptide(L)'
;MNKILLFKMSTCSPCKLLSKLFTKLNIQKEEIILDEDDNADTIADKYNVKSVPTVIVLNNEGEELGRFVGSRNKEQLLKELNKYKTFNNE
;
A
#
# COMPACT_ATOMS: atom_id res chain seq x y z
N MET A 1 -15.94 3.15 0.21
CA MET A 1 -14.71 3.04 -0.56
C MET A 1 -13.62 2.37 0.23
N ASN A 2 -12.84 1.53 -0.42
CA ASN A 2 -11.76 0.86 0.28
C ASN A 2 -10.56 1.80 0.42
N LYS A 3 -9.68 1.46 1.35
CA LYS A 3 -8.52 2.26 1.66
C LYS A 3 -7.27 1.43 1.41
N ILE A 4 -6.24 2.06 0.88
CA ILE A 4 -4.98 1.39 0.60
C ILE A 4 -3.89 1.98 1.48
N LEU A 5 -3.19 1.11 2.21
CA LEU A 5 -2.02 1.50 3.00
C LEU A 5 -0.77 1.00 2.28
N LEU A 6 0.19 1.88 2.12
CA LEU A 6 1.49 1.53 1.55
C LEU A 6 2.56 1.76 2.61
N PHE A 7 3.13 0.67 3.10
CA PHE A 7 4.23 0.73 4.07
C PHE A 7 5.55 0.74 3.32
N LYS A 8 6.39 1.72 3.65
CA LYS A 8 7.64 1.87 2.94
C LYS A 8 8.72 2.45 3.86
N MET A 9 9.94 2.53 3.35
CA MET A 9 11.04 3.21 4.02
C MET A 9 11.65 4.22 3.08
N SER A 10 12.25 5.25 3.63
CA SER A 10 12.77 6.37 2.83
C SER A 10 13.88 5.95 1.89
N THR A 11 14.61 4.88 2.22
CA THR A 11 15.74 4.43 1.41
C THR A 11 15.42 3.21 0.54
N CYS A 12 14.17 2.84 0.46
CA CYS A 12 13.74 1.64 -0.27
C CYS A 12 13.44 1.99 -1.73
N SER A 13 14.29 1.55 -2.64
CA SER A 13 14.08 1.83 -4.07
C SER A 13 12.82 1.19 -4.64
N PRO A 14 12.56 -0.10 -4.37
CA PRO A 14 11.29 -0.69 -4.84
C PRO A 14 10.06 0.03 -4.30
N CYS A 15 10.15 0.54 -3.07
CA CYS A 15 9.06 1.31 -2.49
C CYS A 15 8.79 2.59 -3.29
N LYS A 16 9.87 3.28 -3.69
CA LYS A 16 9.73 4.50 -4.46
C LYS A 16 9.10 4.25 -5.81
N LEU A 17 9.50 3.17 -6.44
CA LEU A 17 8.94 2.80 -7.74
C LEU A 17 7.45 2.50 -7.63
N LEU A 18 7.08 1.75 -6.59
CA LEU A 18 5.69 1.41 -6.38
C LEU A 18 4.86 2.65 -6.07
N SER A 19 5.38 3.53 -5.23
CA SER A 19 4.70 4.77 -4.89
C SER A 19 4.46 5.63 -6.13
N LYS A 20 5.47 5.74 -7.00
CA LYS A 20 5.32 6.48 -8.24
C LYS A 20 4.27 5.87 -9.14
N LEU A 21 4.20 4.55 -9.16
CA LEU A 21 3.21 3.85 -9.98
C LEU A 21 1.79 4.16 -9.50
N PHE A 22 1.57 4.17 -8.20
CA PHE A 22 0.27 4.56 -7.64
C PHE A 22 -0.10 5.98 -8.09
N THR A 23 0.85 6.89 -7.99
CA THR A 23 0.62 8.27 -8.39
C THR A 23 0.31 8.38 -9.88
N LYS A 24 1.08 7.66 -10.68
CA LYS A 24 0.89 7.68 -12.14
C LYS A 24 -0.47 7.15 -12.54
N LEU A 25 -0.94 6.13 -11.83
CA LEU A 25 -2.24 5.54 -12.11
C LEU A 25 -3.38 6.27 -11.43
N ASN A 26 -3.06 7.33 -10.69
CA ASN A 26 -4.05 8.14 -9.99
C ASN A 26 -4.83 7.34 -8.97
N ILE A 27 -4.16 6.43 -8.30
CA ILE A 27 -4.75 5.59 -7.26
C ILE A 27 -4.34 6.16 -5.91
N GLN A 28 -5.33 6.47 -5.08
CA GLN A 28 -5.07 7.05 -3.78
C GLN A 28 -4.56 6.00 -2.82
N LYS A 29 -3.62 6.40 -1.98
CA LYS A 29 -3.08 5.54 -0.95
C LYS A 29 -2.66 6.40 0.24
N GLU A 30 -2.57 5.76 1.39
CA GLU A 30 -1.98 6.39 2.56
C GLU A 30 -0.61 5.75 2.76
N GLU A 31 0.43 6.59 2.76
CA GLU A 31 1.80 6.09 2.91
C GLU A 31 2.22 6.13 4.37
N ILE A 32 2.79 5.04 4.83
CA ILE A 32 3.34 4.95 6.18
C ILE A 32 4.83 4.69 6.01
N ILE A 33 5.63 5.68 6.40
CA ILE A 33 7.09 5.64 6.19
C ILE A 33 7.72 5.22 7.50
N LEU A 34 8.20 3.98 7.54
CA LEU A 34 8.58 3.35 8.81
C LEU A 34 9.74 4.04 9.52
N ASP A 35 10.64 4.66 8.76
CA ASP A 35 11.79 5.33 9.37
C ASP A 35 11.59 6.83 9.52
N GLU A 36 10.38 7.34 9.26
CA GLU A 36 10.12 8.78 9.38
C GLU A 36 8.89 9.11 10.21
N ASP A 37 7.85 8.31 10.12
CA ASP A 37 6.60 8.61 10.81
C ASP A 37 6.65 8.17 12.27
N ASP A 38 6.21 9.02 13.17
CA ASP A 38 6.31 8.77 14.60
C ASP A 38 5.55 7.53 15.04
N ASN A 39 4.39 7.29 14.44
CA ASN A 39 3.52 6.17 14.81
C ASN A 39 3.68 4.96 13.91
N ALA A 40 4.69 4.98 13.04
CA ALA A 40 4.81 3.95 12.02
C ALA A 40 5.01 2.55 12.63
N ASP A 41 5.83 2.45 13.69
CA ASP A 41 6.08 1.16 14.31
C ASP A 41 4.79 0.57 14.89
N THR A 42 4.00 1.42 15.54
CA THR A 42 2.73 0.98 16.13
C THR A 42 1.79 0.48 15.06
N ILE A 43 1.71 1.20 13.94
CA ILE A 43 0.83 0.83 12.85
C ILE A 43 1.32 -0.45 12.18
N ALA A 44 2.63 -0.57 11.98
CA ALA A 44 3.20 -1.77 11.39
C ALA A 44 2.94 -2.99 12.27
N ASP A 45 3.07 -2.83 13.58
CA ASP A 45 2.78 -3.91 14.51
C ASP A 45 1.32 -4.32 14.45
N LYS A 46 0.43 -3.33 14.37
CA LYS A 46 -1.01 -3.59 14.31
C LYS A 46 -1.35 -4.49 13.12
N TYR A 47 -0.72 -4.24 11.99
CA TYR A 47 -1.00 -4.99 10.77
C TYR A 47 0.01 -6.10 10.52
N ASN A 48 0.93 -6.32 11.45
CA ASN A 48 1.94 -7.37 11.36
C ASN A 48 2.78 -7.25 10.09
N VAL A 49 3.22 -6.03 9.79
CA VAL A 49 4.06 -5.75 8.64
C VAL A 49 5.52 -6.02 8.98
N LYS A 50 6.18 -6.88 8.20
CA LYS A 50 7.55 -7.31 8.47
C LYS A 50 8.56 -6.85 7.44
N SER A 51 8.10 -6.38 6.30
CA SER A 51 9.01 -5.97 5.23
C SER A 51 8.37 -4.87 4.40
N VAL A 52 9.15 -4.24 3.53
CA VAL A 52 8.67 -3.17 2.67
C VAL A 52 9.08 -3.45 1.23
N PRO A 53 8.31 -3.00 0.27
CA PRO A 53 7.00 -2.39 0.45
C PRO A 53 5.93 -3.43 0.77
N THR A 54 4.98 -3.06 1.60
CA THR A 54 3.79 -3.87 1.86
C THR A 54 2.58 -3.01 1.56
N VAL A 55 1.65 -3.55 0.79
CA VAL A 55 0.41 -2.87 0.46
C VAL A 55 -0.74 -3.65 1.10
N ILE A 56 -1.56 -2.95 1.88
CA ILE A 56 -2.69 -3.56 2.54
C ILE A 56 -3.95 -2.84 2.09
N VAL A 57 -4.97 -3.61 1.74
CA VAL A 57 -6.25 -3.08 1.32
C VAL A 57 -7.25 -3.27 2.45
N LEU A 58 -7.85 -2.19 2.88
CA LEU A 58 -8.83 -2.19 3.96
C LEU A 58 -10.21 -1.80 3.43
N ASN A 59 -11.25 -2.35 4.05
CA ASN A 59 -12.60 -1.92 3.73
C ASN A 59 -12.95 -0.66 4.53
N ASN A 60 -14.19 -0.20 4.41
CA ASN A 60 -14.63 1.03 5.08
C ASN A 60 -14.58 0.91 6.60
N GLU A 61 -14.60 -0.29 7.12
CA GLU A 61 -14.58 -0.53 8.56
C GLU A 61 -13.18 -0.78 9.10
N GLY A 62 -12.18 -0.66 8.23
CA GLY A 62 -10.80 -0.86 8.64
C GLY A 62 -10.36 -2.30 8.68
N GLU A 63 -11.15 -3.20 8.15
CA GLU A 63 -10.79 -4.62 8.09
C GLU A 63 -9.94 -4.91 6.86
N GLU A 64 -8.95 -5.75 7.04
CA GLU A 64 -8.05 -6.09 5.95
C GLU A 64 -8.72 -7.05 4.98
N LEU A 65 -8.79 -6.62 3.71
CA LEU A 65 -9.32 -7.46 2.64
C LEU A 65 -8.23 -8.30 2.01
N GLY A 66 -7.00 -7.79 1.99
CA GLY A 66 -5.88 -8.52 1.43
C GLY A 66 -4.64 -7.67 1.45
N ARG A 67 -3.51 -8.27 1.04
CA ARG A 67 -2.25 -7.56 0.97
C ARG A 67 -1.32 -8.21 -0.03
N PHE A 68 -0.31 -7.46 -0.42
CA PHE A 68 0.83 -8.06 -1.11
C PHE A 68 2.11 -7.40 -0.62
N VAL A 69 3.22 -8.11 -0.80
CA VAL A 69 4.53 -7.68 -0.36
C VAL A 69 5.44 -7.65 -1.60
N GLY A 70 6.25 -6.60 -1.70
CA GLY A 70 7.19 -6.45 -2.80
C GLY A 70 6.61 -5.59 -3.91
N SER A 71 7.46 -5.28 -4.88
CA SER A 71 7.10 -4.40 -5.97
C SER A 71 6.19 -5.10 -6.97
N ARG A 72 5.45 -4.30 -7.72
CA ARG A 72 4.57 -4.80 -8.79
C ARG A 72 4.71 -3.88 -9.99
N ASN A 73 4.61 -4.43 -11.18
CA ASN A 73 4.50 -3.59 -12.36
C ASN A 73 3.04 -3.16 -12.53
N LYS A 74 2.80 -2.32 -13.56
CA LYS A 74 1.47 -1.75 -13.75
C LYS A 74 0.37 -2.80 -13.86
N GLU A 75 0.61 -3.81 -14.68
CA GLU A 75 -0.41 -4.84 -14.89
C GLU A 75 -0.66 -5.64 -13.63
N GLN A 76 0.41 -6.00 -12.93
CA GLN A 76 0.30 -6.78 -11.70
C GLN A 76 -0.41 -5.98 -10.63
N LEU A 77 -0.11 -4.69 -10.52
CA LEU A 77 -0.74 -3.84 -9.51
C LEU A 77 -2.23 -3.71 -9.78
N LEU A 78 -2.60 -3.45 -11.02
CA LEU A 78 -4.02 -3.32 -11.37
C LEU A 78 -4.77 -4.62 -11.11
N LYS A 79 -4.13 -5.74 -11.41
CA LYS A 79 -4.73 -7.04 -11.18
C LYS A 79 -4.97 -7.28 -9.69
N GLU A 80 -3.98 -6.94 -8.86
CA GLU A 80 -4.11 -7.11 -7.42
C GLU A 80 -5.24 -6.25 -6.87
N LEU A 81 -5.27 -4.99 -7.26
CA LEU A 81 -6.26 -4.06 -6.71
C LEU A 81 -7.67 -4.34 -7.25
N ASN A 82 -7.75 -4.85 -8.46
CA ASN A 82 -9.05 -5.14 -9.05
C ASN A 82 -9.81 -6.22 -8.28
N LYS A 83 -9.08 -7.10 -7.59
CA LYS A 83 -9.70 -8.11 -6.75
C LYS A 83 -10.58 -7.49 -5.67
N TYR A 84 -10.21 -6.31 -5.21
CA TYR A 84 -10.87 -5.67 -4.08
C TYR A 84 -11.70 -4.46 -4.50
N LYS A 85 -11.67 -4.11 -5.78
CA LYS A 85 -12.39 -2.95 -6.30
C LYS A 85 -12.07 -1.70 -5.51
N THR A 86 -10.78 -1.51 -5.20
CA THR A 86 -10.35 -0.44 -4.32
C THR A 86 -10.12 0.86 -5.04
N PHE A 87 -9.87 0.82 -6.34
CA PHE A 87 -9.63 2.04 -7.07
C PHE A 87 -10.86 2.35 -7.91
N ASN A 88 -11.08 3.62 -8.03
CA ASN A 88 -12.26 4.12 -8.68
C ASN A 88 -11.84 4.80 -9.94
N ASN A 89 -11.98 4.14 -11.03
CA ASN A 89 -11.55 4.68 -12.30
C ASN A 89 -12.69 4.85 -13.28
N GLU A 90 -13.88 4.80 -12.78
CA GLU A 90 -15.06 5.03 -13.62
C GLU A 90 -15.17 6.46 -14.05
#